data_db99aa4c28fb3d9511b33867befcaa63
#
_entry.id   db99aa4c28fb3d9511b33867befcaa63
#
_cell.length_a   1.000
_cell.length_b   1.000
_cell.length_c   1.000
_cell.angle_alpha   90.00
_cell.angle_beta   90.00
_cell.angle_gamma   90.00
#
_symmetry.space_group_name_H-M   'P 1'
#
loop_
_entity.id
_entity.type
_entity.pdbx_description
1 polymer ?
#
loop_
_entity_poly.entity_id
_entity_poly.type
_entity_poly.pdbx_seq_one_letter_code
_entity_poly.pdbx_strand_id
1 'polypeptide(L)'
;MQTGSVTSFIDLLLSRRNLAACVLAGWACFSAAGELTVSAAASLTNAFKDIAHSYEAANSGRKVLLNFGASGALLQQMAKGAPVDVLATADQETMDQAQQQGLVHAADRHDFVRNTLVVIAPVDAKAAPATLRDLAASGVTRVALSSPASVPVGRYGRHALEAAGLWTAVQPKVINTSNVRQSLDYVARGEVDAGFVYATDAALMKDKVKTVFDVPLDMAILYPIARTAASGNAADAESFIAYVRSAPGQAILARYGFLKP
;
A
#
# COMPACT_ATOMS: atom_id res chain seq x y z
N MET A 1 -44.29 63.49 -63.01
CA MET A 1 -44.76 63.48 -61.65
C MET A 1 -44.48 62.13 -61.06
N GLN A 2 -43.61 62.14 -60.05
CA GLN A 2 -43.01 60.95 -59.39
C GLN A 2 -44.01 60.40 -58.35
N THR A 3 -44.08 59.09 -58.26
CA THR A 3 -44.50 58.42 -57.07
C THR A 3 -43.54 57.22 -56.88
N GLY A 4 -42.63 57.37 -55.95
CA GLY A 4 -41.64 56.37 -55.59
C GLY A 4 -42.18 55.28 -54.68
N SER A 5 -41.69 54.12 -54.92
CA SER A 5 -42.01 52.86 -54.26
C SER A 5 -41.38 52.77 -52.87
N VAL A 6 -42.18 52.48 -51.86
CA VAL A 6 -41.78 52.17 -50.49
C VAL A 6 -42.05 50.68 -50.24
N THR A 7 -41.16 49.81 -50.66
CA THR A 7 -41.20 48.39 -50.32
C THR A 7 -39.78 47.84 -50.43
N SER A 8 -38.96 47.95 -49.40
CA SER A 8 -37.72 47.12 -49.28
C SER A 8 -37.02 47.30 -47.96
N PHE A 9 -37.70 47.33 -46.83
CA PHE A 9 -37.03 47.43 -45.52
C PHE A 9 -37.47 46.39 -44.48
N ILE A 10 -38.37 45.49 -44.83
CA ILE A 10 -38.90 44.50 -43.86
C ILE A 10 -38.27 43.11 -43.99
N ASP A 11 -37.69 42.74 -45.14
CA ASP A 11 -37.17 41.41 -45.40
C ASP A 11 -35.71 41.18 -44.86
N LEU A 12 -35.03 42.25 -44.36
CA LEU A 12 -33.68 42.11 -43.87
C LEU A 12 -33.58 41.88 -42.35
N LEU A 13 -34.66 41.83 -41.61
CA LEU A 13 -34.70 41.68 -40.16
C LEU A 13 -35.06 40.27 -39.66
N LEU A 14 -35.46 39.36 -40.55
CA LEU A 14 -35.85 37.98 -40.18
C LEU A 14 -34.76 36.94 -40.41
N SER A 15 -33.62 37.29 -41.02
CA SER A 15 -32.49 36.36 -41.30
C SER A 15 -31.39 36.30 -40.24
N ARG A 16 -31.45 37.11 -39.17
CA ARG A 16 -30.37 37.16 -38.13
C ARG A 16 -30.74 36.52 -36.79
N ARG A 17 -31.90 35.88 -36.66
CA ARG A 17 -32.36 35.32 -35.37
C ARG A 17 -32.11 33.82 -35.19
N ASN A 18 -31.58 33.11 -36.19
CA ASN A 18 -31.40 31.65 -36.12
C ASN A 18 -29.93 31.18 -36.13
N LEU A 19 -28.95 32.07 -35.96
CA LEU A 19 -27.51 31.68 -35.88
C LEU A 19 -26.90 31.76 -34.49
N ALA A 20 -27.69 31.99 -33.44
CA ALA A 20 -27.20 32.10 -32.06
C ALA A 20 -27.51 30.90 -31.15
N ALA A 21 -28.01 29.78 -31.70
CA ALA A 21 -28.49 28.63 -30.89
C ALA A 21 -27.68 27.35 -30.98
N CYS A 22 -26.47 27.35 -31.59
CA CYS A 22 -25.66 26.11 -31.76
C CYS A 22 -24.24 26.17 -31.23
N VAL A 23 -23.91 26.98 -30.23
CA VAL A 23 -22.53 27.06 -29.64
C VAL A 23 -22.53 26.71 -28.15
N LEU A 24 -23.52 26.00 -27.62
CA LEU A 24 -23.60 25.61 -26.21
C LEU A 24 -23.68 24.09 -25.99
N ALA A 25 -23.05 23.29 -26.84
CA ALA A 25 -23.01 21.84 -26.65
C ALA A 25 -21.57 21.35 -26.94
N GLY A 26 -20.65 21.46 -25.99
CA GLY A 26 -19.32 20.93 -26.23
C GLY A 26 -18.27 21.21 -25.16
N TRP A 27 -18.66 21.56 -23.94
CA TRP A 27 -17.73 21.35 -22.83
C TRP A 27 -17.90 19.91 -22.36
N ALA A 28 -17.38 18.98 -23.18
CA ALA A 28 -16.96 17.70 -22.64
C ALA A 28 -15.97 18.07 -21.52
N CYS A 29 -16.36 17.83 -20.27
CA CYS A 29 -15.42 17.79 -19.15
C CYS A 29 -14.36 16.76 -19.54
N PHE A 30 -13.24 17.23 -20.10
CA PHE A 30 -12.00 16.49 -20.03
C PHE A 30 -11.70 16.39 -18.53
N SER A 31 -12.19 15.34 -17.90
CA SER A 31 -11.68 14.91 -16.60
C SER A 31 -10.20 14.72 -16.84
N ALA A 32 -9.40 15.66 -16.39
CA ALA A 32 -7.94 15.47 -16.39
C ALA A 32 -7.70 14.11 -15.76
N ALA A 33 -7.00 13.23 -16.48
CA ALA A 33 -6.60 11.93 -15.94
C ALA A 33 -5.86 12.20 -14.63
N GLY A 34 -6.54 11.99 -13.50
CA GLY A 34 -5.98 12.24 -12.18
C GLY A 34 -4.97 11.15 -11.87
N GLU A 35 -3.70 11.51 -11.68
CA GLU A 35 -2.70 10.60 -11.14
C GLU A 35 -2.84 10.56 -9.62
N LEU A 36 -3.07 9.37 -9.08
CA LEU A 36 -3.19 9.11 -7.65
C LEU A 36 -1.92 8.45 -7.14
N THR A 37 -1.19 9.11 -6.26
CA THR A 37 0.02 8.55 -5.66
C THR A 37 -0.31 7.78 -4.38
N VAL A 38 -0.03 6.47 -4.39
CA VAL A 38 -0.26 5.56 -3.27
C VAL A 38 1.06 5.05 -2.73
N SER A 39 1.38 5.41 -1.49
CA SER A 39 2.52 4.85 -0.75
C SER A 39 2.05 3.69 0.13
N ALA A 40 2.60 2.49 -0.11
CA ALA A 40 2.15 1.28 0.55
C ALA A 40 3.31 0.43 1.09
N ALA A 41 3.10 -0.26 2.20
CA ALA A 41 4.06 -1.18 2.79
C ALA A 41 4.54 -2.22 1.76
N ALA A 42 5.82 -2.58 1.80
CA ALA A 42 6.46 -3.49 0.84
C ALA A 42 5.74 -4.84 0.71
N SER A 43 5.15 -5.36 1.79
CA SER A 43 4.34 -6.60 1.78
C SER A 43 3.10 -6.52 0.89
N LEU A 44 2.57 -5.31 0.63
CA LEU A 44 1.40 -5.08 -0.22
C LEU A 44 1.72 -5.04 -1.72
N THR A 45 2.99 -5.07 -2.11
CA THR A 45 3.45 -4.80 -3.49
C THR A 45 2.65 -5.55 -4.56
N ASN A 46 2.53 -6.87 -4.44
CA ASN A 46 1.89 -7.69 -5.47
C ASN A 46 0.36 -7.46 -5.50
N ALA A 47 -0.28 -7.48 -4.32
CA ALA A 47 -1.72 -7.27 -4.21
C ALA A 47 -2.13 -5.87 -4.67
N PHE A 48 -1.37 -4.82 -4.33
CA PHE A 48 -1.69 -3.44 -4.72
C PHE A 48 -1.45 -3.18 -6.20
N LYS A 49 -0.51 -3.87 -6.85
CA LYS A 49 -0.38 -3.83 -8.32
C LYS A 49 -1.64 -4.37 -9.01
N ASP A 50 -2.14 -5.51 -8.55
CA ASP A 50 -3.38 -6.08 -9.09
C ASP A 50 -4.60 -5.22 -8.76
N ILE A 51 -4.66 -4.65 -7.55
CA ILE A 51 -5.73 -3.71 -7.16
C ILE A 51 -5.70 -2.46 -8.04
N ALA A 52 -4.52 -1.85 -8.23
CA ALA A 52 -4.39 -0.67 -9.07
C ALA A 52 -4.83 -0.94 -10.51
N HIS A 53 -4.36 -2.05 -11.10
CA HIS A 53 -4.77 -2.46 -12.44
C HIS A 53 -6.30 -2.66 -12.54
N SER A 54 -6.90 -3.34 -11.57
CA SER A 54 -8.34 -3.58 -11.54
C SER A 54 -9.15 -2.31 -11.29
N TYR A 55 -8.65 -1.39 -10.44
CA TYR A 55 -9.25 -0.09 -10.20
C TYR A 55 -9.20 0.80 -11.45
N GLU A 56 -8.05 0.89 -12.13
CA GLU A 56 -7.88 1.65 -13.37
C GLU A 56 -8.81 1.13 -14.47
N ALA A 57 -8.96 -0.19 -14.60
CA ALA A 57 -9.88 -0.80 -15.57
C ALA A 57 -11.35 -0.47 -15.28
N ALA A 58 -11.73 -0.34 -14.00
CA ALA A 58 -13.09 0.02 -13.58
C ALA A 58 -13.36 1.54 -13.61
N ASN A 59 -12.30 2.37 -13.68
CA ASN A 59 -12.37 3.82 -13.58
C ASN A 59 -11.56 4.47 -14.71
N SER A 60 -12.11 4.47 -15.92
CA SER A 60 -11.43 5.00 -17.11
C SER A 60 -10.86 6.41 -16.91
N GLY A 61 -9.62 6.62 -17.32
CA GLY A 61 -8.92 7.89 -17.16
C GLY A 61 -8.26 8.11 -15.79
N ARG A 62 -8.31 7.13 -14.87
CA ARG A 62 -7.59 7.17 -13.60
C ARG A 62 -6.25 6.43 -13.73
N LYS A 63 -5.21 6.96 -13.08
CA LYS A 63 -3.88 6.35 -13.03
C LYS A 63 -3.42 6.26 -11.58
N VAL A 64 -2.94 5.08 -11.15
CA VAL A 64 -2.42 4.86 -9.80
C VAL A 64 -0.90 4.70 -9.86
N LEU A 65 -0.19 5.64 -9.25
CA LEU A 65 1.26 5.60 -9.08
C LEU A 65 1.58 4.94 -7.75
N LEU A 66 2.25 3.80 -7.79
CA LEU A 66 2.54 3.00 -6.60
C LEU A 66 3.99 3.20 -6.15
N ASN A 67 4.16 3.55 -4.88
CA ASN A 67 5.45 3.64 -4.19
C ASN A 67 5.47 2.62 -3.04
N PHE A 68 6.44 1.70 -3.05
CA PHE A 68 6.53 0.64 -2.05
C PHE A 68 7.79 0.75 -1.20
N GLY A 69 7.64 0.55 0.10
CA GLY A 69 8.77 0.62 1.03
C GLY A 69 8.43 0.14 2.44
N ALA A 70 9.37 0.31 3.35
CA ALA A 70 9.08 0.18 4.78
C ALA A 70 8.10 1.28 5.20
N SER A 71 7.10 0.95 6.01
CA SER A 71 6.06 1.91 6.42
C SER A 71 6.64 3.18 7.05
N GLY A 72 7.61 3.04 7.95
CA GLY A 72 8.29 4.18 8.57
C GLY A 72 9.13 5.01 7.60
N ALA A 73 9.73 4.39 6.57
CA ALA A 73 10.45 5.12 5.53
C ALA A 73 9.49 5.93 4.64
N LEU A 74 8.33 5.36 4.30
CA LEU A 74 7.27 6.06 3.56
C LEU A 74 6.73 7.25 4.37
N LEU A 75 6.49 7.07 5.67
CA LEU A 75 6.11 8.15 6.57
C LEU A 75 7.14 9.27 6.58
N GLN A 76 8.44 8.94 6.67
CA GLN A 76 9.51 9.94 6.62
C GLN A 76 9.58 10.68 5.27
N GLN A 77 9.30 10.02 4.16
CA GLN A 77 9.19 10.67 2.85
C GLN A 77 8.04 11.68 2.83
N MET A 78 6.86 11.30 3.34
CA MET A 78 5.71 12.20 3.47
C MET A 78 6.02 13.40 4.36
N ALA A 79 6.63 13.17 5.54
CA ALA A 79 7.01 14.24 6.47
C ALA A 79 8.01 15.24 5.86
N LYS A 80 8.77 14.82 4.85
CA LYS A 80 9.68 15.66 4.06
C LYS A 80 9.03 16.27 2.81
N GLY A 81 7.71 16.14 2.66
CA GLY A 81 6.95 16.77 1.58
C GLY A 81 6.82 15.93 0.31
N ALA A 82 7.08 14.62 0.34
CA ALA A 82 6.77 13.77 -0.81
C ALA A 82 5.25 13.81 -1.09
N PRO A 83 4.83 14.01 -2.36
CA PRO A 83 3.42 14.03 -2.72
C PRO A 83 2.85 12.61 -2.63
N VAL A 84 1.93 12.41 -1.70
CA VAL A 84 1.25 11.13 -1.47
C VAL A 84 -0.23 11.41 -1.19
N ASP A 85 -1.11 10.73 -1.90
CA ASP A 85 -2.55 10.86 -1.72
C ASP A 85 -3.12 9.81 -0.76
N VAL A 86 -2.55 8.59 -0.80
CA VAL A 86 -2.97 7.46 0.05
C VAL A 86 -1.75 6.83 0.71
N LEU A 87 -1.82 6.63 2.02
CA LEU A 87 -0.84 5.88 2.80
C LEU A 87 -1.46 4.56 3.28
N ALA A 88 -0.78 3.43 3.02
CA ALA A 88 -1.14 2.11 3.54
C ALA A 88 0.05 1.49 4.29
N THR A 89 -0.08 1.29 5.60
CA THR A 89 1.01 0.78 6.45
C THR A 89 0.77 -0.66 6.88
N ALA A 90 1.82 -1.35 7.33
CA ALA A 90 1.75 -2.72 7.83
C ALA A 90 1.70 -2.79 9.36
N ASP A 91 1.42 -1.69 10.02
CA ASP A 91 1.15 -1.60 11.46
C ASP A 91 0.39 -0.33 11.83
N GLN A 92 -0.17 -0.36 13.04
CA GLN A 92 -0.89 0.77 13.61
C GLN A 92 0.07 1.88 14.05
N GLU A 93 1.23 1.51 14.60
CA GLU A 93 2.21 2.47 15.14
C GLU A 93 2.64 3.52 14.12
N THR A 94 2.96 3.09 12.89
CA THR A 94 3.35 4.04 11.83
C THR A 94 2.17 4.95 11.44
N MET A 95 0.94 4.43 11.40
CA MET A 95 -0.25 5.23 11.10
C MET A 95 -0.57 6.20 12.23
N ASP A 96 -0.37 5.78 13.50
CA ASP A 96 -0.51 6.67 14.67
C ASP A 96 0.49 7.83 14.61
N GLN A 97 1.74 7.54 14.26
CA GLN A 97 2.77 8.57 14.04
C GLN A 97 2.38 9.53 12.90
N ALA A 98 1.83 9.01 11.78
CA ALA A 98 1.34 9.84 10.68
C ALA A 98 0.20 10.77 11.14
N GLN A 99 -0.71 10.27 11.95
CA GLN A 99 -1.81 11.04 12.54
C GLN A 99 -1.31 12.09 13.53
N GLN A 100 -0.38 11.74 14.42
CA GLN A 100 0.22 12.68 15.39
C GLN A 100 0.97 13.82 14.69
N GLN A 101 1.56 13.57 13.52
CA GLN A 101 2.23 14.58 12.70
C GLN A 101 1.25 15.39 11.81
N GLY A 102 -0.07 15.12 11.90
CA GLY A 102 -1.08 15.80 11.08
C GLY A 102 -1.05 15.41 9.59
N LEU A 103 -0.34 14.32 9.22
CA LEU A 103 -0.22 13.87 7.84
C LEU A 103 -1.42 13.06 7.35
N VAL A 104 -2.21 12.51 8.29
CA VAL A 104 -3.49 11.85 8.05
C VAL A 104 -4.47 12.24 9.15
N HIS A 105 -5.78 12.21 8.85
CA HIS A 105 -6.81 12.45 9.86
C HIS A 105 -7.38 11.12 10.39
N ALA A 106 -7.75 11.08 11.66
CA ALA A 106 -8.33 9.90 12.29
C ALA A 106 -9.58 9.39 11.56
N ALA A 107 -10.41 10.32 11.05
CA ALA A 107 -11.65 10.00 10.33
C ALA A 107 -11.41 9.30 8.98
N ASP A 108 -10.23 9.48 8.38
CA ASP A 108 -9.89 8.92 7.06
C ASP A 108 -9.21 7.53 7.18
N ARG A 109 -8.95 7.08 8.41
CA ARG A 109 -8.20 5.86 8.71
C ARG A 109 -9.11 4.65 8.76
N HIS A 110 -8.72 3.58 8.08
CA HIS A 110 -9.46 2.32 8.03
C HIS A 110 -8.52 1.13 8.09
N ASP A 111 -8.80 0.16 8.96
CA ASP A 111 -8.16 -1.15 8.87
C ASP A 111 -8.78 -1.92 7.71
N PHE A 112 -7.96 -2.51 6.84
CA PHE A 112 -8.47 -3.16 5.64
C PHE A 112 -8.07 -4.62 5.47
N VAL A 113 -6.95 -5.05 6.08
CA VAL A 113 -6.51 -6.45 6.15
C VAL A 113 -5.67 -6.70 7.39
N ARG A 114 -5.44 -7.98 7.69
CA ARG A 114 -4.46 -8.45 8.67
C ARG A 114 -3.54 -9.51 8.08
N ASN A 115 -2.45 -9.81 8.79
CA ASN A 115 -1.44 -10.77 8.39
C ASN A 115 -1.00 -11.62 9.58
N THR A 116 -0.14 -12.62 9.31
CA THR A 116 0.52 -13.45 10.32
C THR A 116 2.03 -13.26 10.21
N LEU A 117 2.72 -13.13 11.33
CA LEU A 117 4.17 -13.14 11.39
C LEU A 117 4.67 -14.57 11.38
N VAL A 118 5.62 -14.87 10.52
CA VAL A 118 6.22 -16.20 10.42
C VAL A 118 7.74 -16.11 10.40
N VAL A 119 8.40 -17.19 10.85
CA VAL A 119 9.81 -17.42 10.54
C VAL A 119 9.92 -18.36 9.37
N ILE A 120 10.78 -18.02 8.43
CA ILE A 120 11.11 -18.81 7.26
C ILE A 120 12.57 -19.25 7.27
N ALA A 121 12.87 -20.34 6.58
CA ALA A 121 14.22 -20.81 6.29
C ALA A 121 14.33 -21.15 4.80
N PRO A 122 15.56 -21.28 4.23
CA PRO A 122 15.74 -21.83 2.89
C PRO A 122 15.03 -23.18 2.74
N VAL A 123 14.42 -23.44 1.58
CA VAL A 123 13.63 -24.67 1.37
C VAL A 123 14.46 -25.93 1.57
N ASP A 124 15.74 -25.90 1.21
CA ASP A 124 16.72 -26.98 1.29
C ASP A 124 17.51 -27.04 2.62
N ALA A 125 17.21 -26.13 3.57
CA ALA A 125 17.87 -26.12 4.86
C ALA A 125 17.69 -27.46 5.59
N LYS A 126 18.83 -28.15 5.89
CA LYS A 126 18.85 -29.47 6.55
C LYS A 126 18.49 -29.39 8.03
N ALA A 127 18.82 -28.27 8.68
CA ALA A 127 18.51 -27.98 10.07
C ALA A 127 17.88 -26.57 10.13
N ALA A 128 16.56 -26.51 10.17
CA ALA A 128 15.82 -25.27 10.31
C ALA A 128 15.33 -25.10 11.76
N PRO A 129 15.27 -23.88 12.31
CA PRO A 129 14.67 -23.64 13.63
C PRO A 129 13.20 -24.04 13.61
N ALA A 130 12.69 -24.66 14.67
CA ALA A 130 11.29 -25.05 14.80
C ALA A 130 10.52 -24.13 15.78
N THR A 131 11.23 -23.34 16.57
CA THR A 131 10.67 -22.42 17.56
C THR A 131 11.50 -21.13 17.65
N LEU A 132 10.97 -20.08 18.28
CA LEU A 132 11.72 -18.86 18.60
C LEU A 132 12.99 -19.15 19.40
N ARG A 133 12.95 -20.15 20.31
CA ARG A 133 14.10 -20.53 21.13
C ARG A 133 15.26 -21.06 20.29
N ASP A 134 14.96 -21.77 19.21
CA ASP A 134 15.99 -22.35 18.35
C ASP A 134 16.79 -21.27 17.59
N LEU A 135 16.23 -20.07 17.42
CA LEU A 135 16.98 -18.93 16.86
C LEU A 135 18.16 -18.52 17.75
N ALA A 136 18.08 -18.80 19.06
CA ALA A 136 19.18 -18.55 20.00
C ALA A 136 20.24 -19.67 19.99
N ALA A 137 19.94 -20.87 19.45
CA ALA A 137 20.87 -22.00 19.41
C ALA A 137 22.10 -21.69 18.55
N SER A 138 23.22 -22.38 18.83
CA SER A 138 24.52 -22.18 18.14
C SER A 138 24.46 -22.55 16.64
N GLY A 139 23.55 -23.45 16.25
CA GLY A 139 23.35 -23.85 14.87
C GLY A 139 22.70 -22.76 13.97
N VAL A 140 22.10 -21.72 14.55
CA VAL A 140 21.59 -20.54 13.85
C VAL A 140 22.58 -19.40 14.07
N THR A 141 23.17 -18.91 13.01
CA THR A 141 24.23 -17.87 13.07
C THR A 141 23.79 -16.53 12.52
N ARG A 142 22.85 -16.53 11.55
CA ARG A 142 22.35 -15.32 10.89
C ARG A 142 20.83 -15.37 10.76
N VAL A 143 20.16 -14.32 11.24
CA VAL A 143 18.70 -14.17 11.19
C VAL A 143 18.35 -12.86 10.51
N ALA A 144 17.67 -12.90 9.38
CA ALA A 144 17.15 -11.69 8.74
C ALA A 144 16.00 -11.13 9.58
N LEU A 145 16.16 -9.92 10.08
CA LEU A 145 15.13 -9.16 10.75
C LEU A 145 15.18 -7.71 10.25
N SER A 146 14.08 -7.21 9.73
CA SER A 146 14.05 -5.82 9.27
C SER A 146 14.23 -4.86 10.46
N SER A 147 14.81 -3.68 10.19
CA SER A 147 15.09 -2.68 11.23
C SER A 147 13.83 -2.32 12.02
N PRO A 148 13.76 -2.58 13.34
CA PRO A 148 12.57 -2.26 14.14
C PRO A 148 12.27 -0.75 14.20
N ALA A 149 13.29 0.09 13.98
CA ALA A 149 13.13 1.54 14.02
C ALA A 149 12.19 2.08 12.93
N SER A 150 12.09 1.38 11.76
CA SER A 150 11.36 1.89 10.60
C SER A 150 10.49 0.85 9.90
N VAL A 151 10.59 -0.42 10.27
CA VAL A 151 9.93 -1.51 9.55
C VAL A 151 8.99 -2.29 10.48
N PRO A 152 7.69 -2.36 10.16
CA PRO A 152 6.70 -3.05 11.00
C PRO A 152 7.05 -4.48 11.35
N VAL A 153 7.42 -5.32 10.37
CA VAL A 153 7.80 -6.72 10.62
C VAL A 153 8.99 -6.85 11.58
N GLY A 154 9.88 -5.87 11.56
CA GLY A 154 11.00 -5.79 12.52
C GLY A 154 10.54 -5.50 13.94
N ARG A 155 9.56 -4.58 14.10
CA ARG A 155 8.95 -4.30 15.41
C ARG A 155 8.24 -5.53 15.97
N TYR A 156 7.42 -6.19 15.17
CA TYR A 156 6.73 -7.42 15.58
C TYR A 156 7.71 -8.55 15.94
N GLY A 157 8.75 -8.77 15.13
CA GLY A 157 9.76 -9.79 15.41
C GLY A 157 10.57 -9.49 16.68
N ARG A 158 10.97 -8.24 16.88
CA ARG A 158 11.63 -7.81 18.12
C ARG A 158 10.70 -7.98 19.33
N HIS A 159 9.44 -7.54 19.24
CA HIS A 159 8.45 -7.68 20.29
C HIS A 159 8.29 -9.16 20.71
N ALA A 160 8.14 -10.07 19.74
CA ALA A 160 8.02 -11.49 20.03
C ALA A 160 9.27 -12.06 20.72
N LEU A 161 10.47 -11.66 20.28
CA LEU A 161 11.73 -12.09 20.89
C LEU A 161 11.92 -11.52 22.30
N GLU A 162 11.50 -10.27 22.55
CA GLU A 162 11.53 -9.64 23.88
C GLU A 162 10.53 -10.31 24.82
N ALA A 163 9.30 -10.55 24.39
CA ALA A 163 8.28 -11.25 25.16
C ALA A 163 8.71 -12.68 25.54
N ALA A 164 9.46 -13.35 24.67
CA ALA A 164 10.03 -14.67 24.93
C ALA A 164 11.34 -14.64 25.76
N GLY A 165 11.89 -13.47 26.10
CA GLY A 165 13.19 -13.32 26.78
C GLY A 165 14.39 -13.71 25.91
N LEU A 166 14.24 -13.71 24.58
CA LEU A 166 15.26 -14.21 23.63
C LEU A 166 16.01 -13.10 22.88
N TRP A 167 15.58 -11.84 23.00
CA TRP A 167 16.14 -10.74 22.21
C TRP A 167 17.66 -10.62 22.38
N THR A 168 18.17 -10.61 23.60
CA THR A 168 19.61 -10.48 23.89
C THR A 168 20.45 -11.59 23.24
N ALA A 169 19.91 -12.82 23.17
CA ALA A 169 20.61 -13.95 22.55
C ALA A 169 20.55 -13.95 21.02
N VAL A 170 19.46 -13.41 20.43
CA VAL A 170 19.24 -13.40 18.98
C VAL A 170 19.80 -12.12 18.33
N GLN A 171 19.76 -10.98 19.02
CA GLN A 171 20.21 -9.69 18.50
C GLN A 171 21.61 -9.72 17.86
N PRO A 172 22.64 -10.38 18.43
CA PRO A 172 23.98 -10.44 17.82
C PRO A 172 24.01 -11.18 16.47
N LYS A 173 23.00 -12.00 16.18
CA LYS A 173 22.85 -12.78 14.94
C LYS A 173 22.01 -12.06 13.88
N VAL A 174 21.41 -10.90 14.23
CA VAL A 174 20.50 -10.19 13.34
C VAL A 174 21.25 -9.54 12.19
N ILE A 175 20.85 -9.90 10.99
CA ILE A 175 21.16 -9.19 9.75
C ILE A 175 20.01 -8.24 9.47
N ASN A 176 20.26 -6.94 9.65
CA ASN A 176 19.25 -5.92 9.44
C ASN A 176 18.89 -5.77 7.96
N THR A 177 17.59 -5.73 7.67
CA THR A 177 17.08 -5.48 6.33
C THR A 177 16.23 -4.20 6.27
N SER A 178 16.19 -3.58 5.10
CA SER A 178 15.49 -2.30 4.89
C SER A 178 13.98 -2.44 4.79
N ASN A 179 13.47 -3.64 4.50
CA ASN A 179 12.05 -3.99 4.44
C ASN A 179 11.87 -5.51 4.42
N VAL A 180 10.61 -5.98 4.53
CA VAL A 180 10.29 -7.41 4.59
C VAL A 180 10.69 -8.19 3.33
N ARG A 181 10.65 -7.56 2.15
CA ARG A 181 11.03 -8.24 0.90
C ARG A 181 12.53 -8.52 0.84
N GLN A 182 13.35 -7.63 1.39
CA GLN A 182 14.79 -7.90 1.53
C GLN A 182 15.05 -9.04 2.52
N SER A 183 14.28 -9.16 3.61
CA SER A 183 14.37 -10.33 4.50
C SER A 183 14.04 -11.62 3.75
N LEU A 184 12.95 -11.63 2.98
CA LEU A 184 12.56 -12.77 2.15
C LEU A 184 13.67 -13.15 1.14
N ASP A 185 14.23 -12.16 0.45
CA ASP A 185 15.29 -12.38 -0.55
C ASP A 185 16.55 -12.97 0.06
N TYR A 186 16.97 -12.53 1.24
CA TYR A 186 18.16 -13.05 1.93
C TYR A 186 17.98 -14.52 2.31
N VAL A 187 16.79 -14.89 2.83
CA VAL A 187 16.48 -16.28 3.11
C VAL A 187 16.42 -17.10 1.82
N ALA A 188 15.75 -16.61 0.79
CA ALA A 188 15.59 -17.30 -0.49
C ALA A 188 16.91 -17.57 -1.22
N ARG A 189 17.96 -16.78 -0.93
CA ARG A 189 19.33 -16.95 -1.46
C ARG A 189 20.24 -17.74 -0.54
N GLY A 190 19.78 -18.18 0.64
CA GLY A 190 20.61 -18.86 1.63
C GLY A 190 21.68 -17.96 2.27
N GLU A 191 21.53 -16.65 2.21
CA GLU A 191 22.47 -15.68 2.82
C GLU A 191 22.33 -15.64 4.34
N VAL A 192 21.21 -16.12 4.87
CA VAL A 192 20.87 -16.25 6.30
C VAL A 192 20.21 -17.59 6.59
N ASP A 193 20.27 -18.04 7.84
CA ASP A 193 19.74 -19.33 8.26
C ASP A 193 18.21 -19.30 8.44
N ALA A 194 17.69 -18.13 8.84
CA ALA A 194 16.26 -17.89 9.05
C ALA A 194 15.93 -16.41 8.88
N GLY A 195 14.64 -16.08 8.77
CA GLY A 195 14.22 -14.69 8.70
C GLY A 195 12.75 -14.51 9.10
N PHE A 196 12.45 -13.33 9.65
CA PHE A 196 11.10 -12.91 9.96
C PHE A 196 10.47 -12.23 8.74
N VAL A 197 9.32 -12.75 8.32
CA VAL A 197 8.49 -12.20 7.24
C VAL A 197 7.01 -12.37 7.58
N TYR A 198 6.12 -11.86 6.74
CA TYR A 198 4.71 -12.20 6.85
C TYR A 198 4.40 -13.48 6.05
N ALA A 199 3.34 -14.19 6.45
CA ALA A 199 2.88 -15.38 5.75
C ALA A 199 2.60 -15.11 4.25
N THR A 200 2.06 -13.93 3.94
CA THR A 200 1.84 -13.48 2.56
C THR A 200 3.14 -13.34 1.75
N ASP A 201 4.25 -12.93 2.38
CA ASP A 201 5.55 -12.83 1.72
C ASP A 201 6.15 -14.22 1.51
N ALA A 202 6.08 -15.11 2.50
CA ALA A 202 6.53 -16.49 2.39
C ALA A 202 5.85 -17.24 1.23
N ALA A 203 4.54 -17.02 1.06
CA ALA A 203 3.75 -17.64 0.00
C ALA A 203 4.20 -17.27 -1.43
N LEU A 204 4.91 -16.14 -1.61
CA LEU A 204 5.40 -15.71 -2.93
C LEU A 204 6.61 -16.50 -3.42
N MET A 205 7.38 -17.09 -2.52
CA MET A 205 8.63 -17.81 -2.84
C MET A 205 8.67 -19.21 -2.18
N LYS A 206 7.51 -19.90 -2.15
CA LYS A 206 7.37 -21.23 -1.54
C LYS A 206 8.25 -22.32 -2.18
N ASP A 207 8.79 -22.06 -3.36
CA ASP A 207 9.78 -22.89 -4.05
C ASP A 207 11.21 -22.67 -3.55
N LYS A 208 11.48 -21.55 -2.86
CA LYS A 208 12.80 -21.15 -2.34
C LYS A 208 12.87 -21.10 -0.82
N VAL A 209 11.76 -20.84 -0.16
CA VAL A 209 11.68 -20.74 1.29
C VAL A 209 10.55 -21.62 1.83
N LYS A 210 10.73 -22.10 3.06
CA LYS A 210 9.68 -22.79 3.82
C LYS A 210 9.36 -22.00 5.08
N THR A 211 8.07 -21.86 5.40
CA THR A 211 7.64 -21.44 6.72
C THR A 211 7.96 -22.54 7.71
N VAL A 212 8.69 -22.20 8.78
CA VAL A 212 9.10 -23.16 9.80
C VAL A 212 8.21 -23.11 11.03
N PHE A 213 7.70 -21.93 11.39
CA PHE A 213 6.66 -21.77 12.41
C PHE A 213 6.00 -20.39 12.32
N ASP A 214 4.78 -20.30 12.83
CA ASP A 214 4.09 -19.03 13.10
C ASP A 214 4.64 -18.41 14.38
N VAL A 215 4.90 -17.11 14.37
CA VAL A 215 5.38 -16.39 15.54
C VAL A 215 4.20 -15.97 16.41
N PRO A 216 4.11 -16.46 17.65
CA PRO A 216 3.05 -16.03 18.55
C PRO A 216 3.18 -14.54 18.88
N LEU A 217 2.09 -13.81 18.76
CA LEU A 217 1.96 -12.42 19.14
C LEU A 217 0.70 -12.24 20.01
N ASP A 218 0.77 -11.38 20.99
CA ASP A 218 -0.35 -10.96 21.84
C ASP A 218 -1.23 -9.88 21.19
N MET A 219 -0.90 -9.48 19.97
CA MET A 219 -1.61 -8.49 19.20
C MET A 219 -1.83 -8.92 17.74
N ALA A 220 -2.90 -8.41 17.12
CA ALA A 220 -3.15 -8.63 15.70
C ALA A 220 -2.26 -7.71 14.83
N ILE A 221 -1.77 -8.25 13.72
CA ILE A 221 -1.07 -7.46 12.71
C ILE A 221 -2.11 -6.86 11.75
N LEU A 222 -2.59 -5.67 12.06
CA LEU A 222 -3.56 -4.92 11.27
C LEU A 222 -2.86 -3.94 10.34
N TYR A 223 -3.37 -3.82 9.12
CA TYR A 223 -2.91 -2.90 8.09
C TYR A 223 -3.92 -1.78 7.93
N PRO A 224 -3.60 -0.58 8.40
CA PRO A 224 -4.43 0.60 8.15
C PRO A 224 -4.09 1.26 6.81
N ILE A 225 -5.11 1.88 6.21
CA ILE A 225 -5.04 2.72 5.02
C ILE A 225 -5.74 4.04 5.31
N ALA A 226 -5.18 5.14 4.81
CA ALA A 226 -5.77 6.47 4.99
C ALA A 226 -5.47 7.37 3.79
N ARG A 227 -6.40 8.30 3.52
CA ARG A 227 -6.14 9.47 2.70
C ARG A 227 -5.19 10.40 3.45
N THR A 228 -4.25 11.03 2.76
CA THR A 228 -3.35 12.00 3.37
C THR A 228 -4.04 13.36 3.50
N ALA A 229 -3.67 14.12 4.53
CA ALA A 229 -4.23 15.46 4.80
C ALA A 229 -3.89 16.47 3.68
N ALA A 230 -2.73 16.30 3.02
CA ALA A 230 -2.25 17.18 1.96
C ALA A 230 -2.66 16.73 0.55
N SER A 231 -3.48 15.66 0.43
CA SER A 231 -3.91 15.17 -0.89
C SER A 231 -4.68 16.24 -1.67
N GLY A 232 -4.17 16.59 -2.85
CA GLY A 232 -4.89 17.39 -3.83
C GLY A 232 -5.98 16.61 -4.58
N ASN A 233 -5.97 15.27 -4.44
CA ASN A 233 -6.86 14.33 -5.15
C ASN A 233 -7.81 13.62 -4.18
N ALA A 234 -8.39 14.35 -3.21
CA ALA A 234 -9.15 13.78 -2.10
C ALA A 234 -10.25 12.80 -2.54
N ALA A 235 -11.07 13.17 -3.54
CA ALA A 235 -12.15 12.31 -4.04
C ALA A 235 -11.63 11.01 -4.68
N ASP A 236 -10.50 11.07 -5.38
CA ASP A 236 -9.87 9.90 -6.01
C ASP A 236 -9.23 8.99 -4.98
N ALA A 237 -8.60 9.58 -3.96
CA ALA A 237 -8.04 8.84 -2.83
C ALA A 237 -9.13 8.08 -2.05
N GLU A 238 -10.26 8.71 -1.77
CA GLU A 238 -11.41 8.08 -1.12
C GLU A 238 -12.00 6.97 -2.00
N SER A 239 -12.14 7.22 -3.31
CA SER A 239 -12.60 6.21 -4.28
C SER A 239 -11.69 4.98 -4.31
N PHE A 240 -10.36 5.18 -4.33
CA PHE A 240 -9.38 4.09 -4.30
C PHE A 240 -9.45 3.31 -2.98
N ILE A 241 -9.51 4.00 -1.83
CA ILE A 241 -9.64 3.36 -0.51
C ILE A 241 -10.94 2.56 -0.43
N ALA A 242 -12.06 3.12 -0.92
CA ALA A 242 -13.33 2.41 -1.00
C ALA A 242 -13.22 1.15 -1.88
N TYR A 243 -12.52 1.24 -3.02
CA TYR A 243 -12.26 0.09 -3.87
C TYR A 243 -11.41 -0.99 -3.19
N VAL A 244 -10.32 -0.63 -2.51
CA VAL A 244 -9.49 -1.56 -1.73
C VAL A 244 -10.34 -2.34 -0.71
N ARG A 245 -11.31 -1.66 -0.08
CA ARG A 245 -12.20 -2.23 0.94
C ARG A 245 -13.44 -2.93 0.36
N SER A 246 -13.71 -2.78 -0.91
CA SER A 246 -14.83 -3.42 -1.61
C SER A 246 -14.64 -4.93 -1.78
N ALA A 247 -15.71 -5.65 -2.12
CA ALA A 247 -15.64 -7.10 -2.37
C ALA A 247 -14.59 -7.48 -3.46
N PRO A 248 -14.48 -6.79 -4.61
CA PRO A 248 -13.41 -7.04 -5.59
C PRO A 248 -11.99 -6.82 -5.01
N GLY A 249 -11.76 -5.70 -4.31
CA GLY A 249 -10.46 -5.40 -3.69
C GLY A 249 -10.07 -6.43 -2.64
N GLN A 250 -11.02 -6.80 -1.76
CA GLN A 250 -10.82 -7.83 -0.73
C GLN A 250 -10.58 -9.22 -1.34
N ALA A 251 -11.24 -9.57 -2.46
CA ALA A 251 -10.97 -10.81 -3.16
C ALA A 251 -9.55 -10.87 -3.72
N ILE A 252 -9.03 -9.74 -4.22
CA ILE A 252 -7.62 -9.66 -4.65
C ILE A 252 -6.69 -9.88 -3.44
N LEU A 253 -6.88 -9.18 -2.34
CA LEU A 253 -6.07 -9.32 -1.13
C LEU A 253 -6.08 -10.75 -0.58
N ALA A 254 -7.25 -11.40 -0.56
CA ALA A 254 -7.39 -12.79 -0.11
C ALA A 254 -6.59 -13.78 -0.98
N ARG A 255 -6.50 -13.57 -2.30
CA ARG A 255 -5.67 -14.40 -3.20
C ARG A 255 -4.18 -14.35 -2.84
N TYR A 256 -3.71 -13.25 -2.27
CA TYR A 256 -2.34 -13.11 -1.75
C TYR A 256 -2.18 -13.57 -0.31
N GLY A 257 -3.24 -14.13 0.31
CA GLY A 257 -3.20 -14.68 1.67
C GLY A 257 -3.44 -13.67 2.79
N PHE A 258 -3.83 -12.43 2.46
CA PHE A 258 -4.27 -11.48 3.48
C PHE A 258 -5.60 -11.92 4.07
N LEU A 259 -5.76 -11.70 5.37
CA LEU A 259 -6.96 -12.02 6.14
C LEU A 259 -7.82 -10.77 6.32
N LYS A 260 -9.12 -10.96 6.53
CA LYS A 260 -10.02 -9.84 6.90
C LYS A 260 -9.60 -9.26 8.25
N PRO A 261 -9.77 -7.94 8.46
CA PRO A 261 -9.47 -7.29 9.72
C PRO A 261 -10.16 -7.91 10.92
#